data_557aa6284d4eda3725f124ec13e84343
#
_entry.id   557aa6284d4eda3725f124ec13e84343
#
_cell.length_a   1.000
_cell.length_b   1.000
_cell.length_c   1.000
_cell.angle_alpha   90.00
_cell.angle_beta   90.00
_cell.angle_gamma   90.00
#
_symmetry.space_group_name_H-M   'P 1'
#
loop_
_entity.id
_entity.type
_entity.pdbx_description
1 polymer ?
#
loop_
_entity_poly.entity_id
_entity_poly.type
_entity_poly.pdbx_seq_one_letter_code
_entity_poly.pdbx_strand_id
1 'polypeptide(L)'
;YAPTCGVAYPATESADDIAAAKKVYFGFENPMDNWTWNVAWFSDPVFLGEYPKEGLEKFADYLPEITEEDMQLIHQPLDFVGQNIYNGYMIRCGADGDPEYVDRAPGTAKTGTGWPVTPEALYYGIRFLTERYRLPLYITENGMSDLDNISADGQVHDRERITFLDAYLGAVQRAINEGMPVIGYFLWTFLDNFEWAEGYKERFGLVYVDYTTQRRIAKDSAYWYREVMRMNGENLSCNQPYKQILFMEP
;
A
#
# COMPACT_ATOMS: atom_id res chain seq x y z
N TYR A 1 1.19 -1.68 15.86
CA TYR A 1 0.00 -1.17 15.18
C TYR A 1 0.29 -1.10 13.67
N ALA A 2 -0.54 -1.76 12.87
CA ALA A 2 -0.37 -1.91 11.42
C ALA A 2 -1.75 -1.88 10.72
N PRO A 3 -2.35 -0.68 10.54
CA PRO A 3 -3.65 -0.54 9.90
C PRO A 3 -3.56 -0.70 8.39
N THR A 4 -4.70 -0.95 7.76
CA THR A 4 -4.88 -0.88 6.32
C THR A 4 -5.75 0.32 5.95
N CYS A 5 -5.45 0.97 4.83
CA CYS A 5 -6.28 2.03 4.28
C CYS A 5 -6.00 2.23 2.78
N GLY A 6 -6.95 2.83 2.07
CA GLY A 6 -6.71 3.38 0.75
C GLY A 6 -5.96 4.71 0.86
N VAL A 7 -4.95 4.92 0.03
CA VAL A 7 -4.17 6.16 0.00
C VAL A 7 -4.72 7.11 -1.05
N ALA A 8 -4.90 8.39 -0.69
CA ALA A 8 -5.08 9.44 -1.68
C ALA A 8 -3.70 9.93 -2.16
N TYR A 9 -3.47 9.93 -3.48
CA TYR A 9 -2.22 10.40 -4.07
C TYR A 9 -2.49 11.48 -5.14
N PRO A 10 -1.59 12.46 -5.33
CA PRO A 10 -1.85 13.57 -6.22
C PRO A 10 -1.78 13.18 -7.70
N ALA A 11 -2.59 13.84 -8.54
CA ALA A 11 -2.58 13.66 -9.99
C ALA A 11 -1.30 14.20 -10.64
N THR A 12 -0.70 15.22 -10.03
CA THR A 12 0.61 15.80 -10.43
C THR A 12 1.46 16.07 -9.21
N GLU A 13 2.74 16.42 -9.44
CA GLU A 13 3.65 16.80 -8.35
C GLU A 13 3.52 18.30 -7.97
N SER A 14 2.45 18.99 -8.37
CA SER A 14 2.16 20.35 -7.95
C SER A 14 1.90 20.44 -6.45
N ALA A 15 2.23 21.55 -5.83
CA ALA A 15 1.97 21.77 -4.42
C ALA A 15 0.47 21.68 -4.08
N ASP A 16 -0.37 22.17 -4.99
CA ASP A 16 -1.83 22.17 -4.82
C ASP A 16 -2.43 20.77 -4.88
N ASP A 17 -2.03 19.94 -5.85
CA ASP A 17 -2.50 18.55 -5.94
C ASP A 17 -2.01 17.71 -4.74
N ILE A 18 -0.76 17.94 -4.30
CA ILE A 18 -0.22 17.26 -3.11
C ILE A 18 -0.99 17.67 -1.85
N ALA A 19 -1.31 18.94 -1.70
CA ALA A 19 -2.10 19.42 -0.56
C ALA A 19 -3.54 18.85 -0.59
N ALA A 20 -4.17 18.83 -1.77
CA ALA A 20 -5.49 18.24 -1.98
C ALA A 20 -5.51 16.73 -1.66
N ALA A 21 -4.54 15.97 -2.14
CA ALA A 21 -4.40 14.54 -1.84
C ALA A 21 -4.19 14.30 -0.34
N LYS A 22 -3.34 15.09 0.32
CA LYS A 22 -3.10 14.99 1.76
C LYS A 22 -4.36 15.33 2.57
N LYS A 23 -5.14 16.35 2.14
CA LYS A 23 -6.44 16.71 2.74
C LYS A 23 -7.40 15.51 2.67
N VAL A 24 -7.52 14.85 1.53
CA VAL A 24 -8.37 13.66 1.37
C VAL A 24 -7.88 12.48 2.21
N TYR A 25 -6.56 12.25 2.25
CA TYR A 25 -6.00 11.09 2.95
C TYR A 25 -6.25 11.08 4.45
N PHE A 26 -6.18 12.24 5.10
CA PHE A 26 -6.40 12.39 6.53
C PHE A 26 -7.77 12.96 6.89
N GLY A 27 -8.48 13.54 5.92
CA GLY A 27 -9.74 14.24 6.14
C GLY A 27 -10.95 13.33 6.26
N PHE A 28 -12.08 13.92 6.63
CA PHE A 28 -13.36 13.26 6.89
C PHE A 28 -14.43 13.62 5.85
N GLU A 29 -14.06 14.28 4.77
CA GLU A 29 -14.96 14.70 3.68
C GLU A 29 -15.14 13.62 2.59
N ASN A 30 -14.60 12.42 2.80
CA ASN A 30 -14.70 11.33 1.83
C ASN A 30 -16.18 10.94 1.64
N PRO A 31 -16.68 10.86 0.38
CA PRO A 31 -18.05 10.46 0.08
C PRO A 31 -18.42 9.05 0.57
N MET A 32 -17.43 8.21 0.87
CA MET A 32 -17.67 6.91 1.50
C MET A 32 -18.11 7.01 2.97
N ASP A 33 -18.13 8.20 3.56
CA ASP A 33 -18.61 8.54 4.91
C ASP A 33 -18.34 7.48 6.00
N ASN A 34 -17.24 6.80 5.89
CA ASN A 34 -16.96 5.63 6.68
C ASN A 34 -15.66 5.84 7.46
N TRP A 35 -15.78 6.01 8.77
CA TRP A 35 -14.62 6.04 9.68
C TRP A 35 -13.72 4.81 9.57
N THR A 36 -14.29 3.65 9.19
CA THR A 36 -13.60 2.37 9.09
C THR A 36 -12.31 2.42 8.26
N TRP A 37 -12.30 3.24 7.22
CA TRP A 37 -11.16 3.36 6.31
C TRP A 37 -10.38 4.66 6.46
N ASN A 38 -10.69 5.47 7.46
CA ASN A 38 -9.97 6.72 7.71
C ASN A 38 -8.71 6.45 8.53
N VAL A 39 -7.56 6.75 7.95
CA VAL A 39 -6.26 6.50 8.61
C VAL A 39 -6.06 7.37 9.85
N ALA A 40 -6.47 8.64 9.80
CA ALA A 40 -6.28 9.57 10.92
C ALA A 40 -7.16 9.20 12.11
N TRP A 41 -8.38 8.72 11.86
CA TRP A 41 -9.29 8.31 12.93
C TRP A 41 -8.70 7.26 13.87
N PHE A 42 -7.99 6.28 13.29
CA PHE A 42 -7.38 5.21 14.07
C PHE A 42 -5.92 5.48 14.47
N SER A 43 -5.21 6.28 13.69
CA SER A 43 -3.77 6.46 13.91
C SER A 43 -3.45 7.67 14.79
N ASP A 44 -4.20 8.78 14.68
CA ASP A 44 -3.93 9.96 15.49
C ASP A 44 -4.01 9.70 17.00
N PRO A 45 -5.06 9.04 17.53
CA PRO A 45 -5.11 8.75 18.96
C PRO A 45 -3.94 7.88 19.43
N VAL A 46 -3.46 6.97 18.58
CA VAL A 46 -2.34 6.09 18.89
C VAL A 46 -1.00 6.84 18.87
N PHE A 47 -0.76 7.66 17.83
CA PHE A 47 0.54 8.30 17.63
C PHE A 47 0.61 9.73 18.16
N LEU A 48 -0.52 10.46 18.19
CA LEU A 48 -0.57 11.87 18.61
C LEU A 48 -1.25 12.06 19.97
N GLY A 49 -1.97 11.05 20.48
CA GLY A 49 -2.65 11.10 21.76
C GLY A 49 -3.98 11.84 21.75
N GLU A 50 -4.52 12.12 20.56
CA GLU A 50 -5.81 12.79 20.40
C GLU A 50 -6.53 12.33 19.13
N TYR A 51 -7.86 12.25 19.20
CA TYR A 51 -8.68 12.02 18.01
C TYR A 51 -8.76 13.28 17.16
N PRO A 52 -8.83 13.14 15.81
CA PRO A 52 -9.03 14.29 14.93
C PRO A 52 -10.33 15.06 15.26
N LYS A 53 -10.20 16.35 15.45
CA LYS A 53 -11.33 17.21 15.84
C LYS A 53 -12.51 17.12 14.86
N GLU A 54 -12.23 17.17 13.56
CA GLU A 54 -13.24 17.02 12.50
C GLU A 54 -14.00 15.70 12.61
N GLY A 55 -13.28 14.60 12.93
CA GLY A 55 -13.89 13.30 13.14
C GLY A 55 -14.77 13.25 14.39
N LEU A 56 -14.33 13.85 15.49
CA LEU A 56 -15.13 13.96 16.71
C LEU A 56 -16.43 14.75 16.47
N GLU A 57 -16.38 15.85 15.73
CA GLU A 57 -17.54 16.64 15.36
C GLU A 57 -18.50 15.85 14.42
N LYS A 58 -17.94 15.21 13.38
CA LYS A 58 -18.72 14.48 12.38
C LYS A 58 -19.42 13.24 12.95
N PHE A 59 -18.79 12.55 13.85
CA PHE A 59 -19.30 11.27 14.41
C PHE A 59 -19.92 11.42 15.80
N ALA A 60 -20.10 12.63 16.30
CA ALA A 60 -20.53 12.93 17.68
C ALA A 60 -21.72 12.08 18.16
N ASP A 61 -22.73 11.89 17.32
CA ASP A 61 -23.96 11.14 17.66
C ASP A 61 -23.74 9.62 17.80
N TYR A 62 -22.60 9.12 17.36
CA TYR A 62 -22.28 7.68 17.33
C TYR A 62 -21.14 7.29 18.28
N LEU A 63 -20.47 8.28 18.86
CA LEU A 63 -19.28 8.03 19.69
C LEU A 63 -19.69 7.63 21.11
N PRO A 64 -19.02 6.62 21.69
CA PRO A 64 -19.06 6.41 23.13
C PRO A 64 -18.37 7.57 23.85
N GLU A 65 -18.54 7.66 25.15
CA GLU A 65 -17.72 8.51 25.98
C GLU A 65 -16.23 8.07 25.87
N ILE A 66 -15.37 9.00 25.50
CA ILE A 66 -13.91 8.78 25.42
C ILE A 66 -13.30 9.44 26.65
N THR A 67 -12.77 8.63 27.55
CA THR A 67 -12.20 9.09 28.81
C THR A 67 -10.71 9.38 28.70
N GLU A 68 -10.15 10.11 29.69
CA GLU A 68 -8.71 10.30 29.79
C GLU A 68 -7.98 8.97 30.02
N GLU A 69 -8.59 8.01 30.72
CA GLU A 69 -8.06 6.68 30.95
C GLU A 69 -7.97 5.87 29.64
N ASP A 70 -8.97 5.98 28.77
CA ASP A 70 -8.90 5.37 27.42
C ASP A 70 -7.73 5.95 26.62
N MET A 71 -7.55 7.25 26.63
CA MET A 71 -6.47 7.92 25.91
C MET A 71 -5.09 7.55 26.47
N GLN A 72 -4.97 7.40 27.80
CA GLN A 72 -3.73 6.91 28.41
C GLN A 72 -3.41 5.46 28.02
N LEU A 73 -4.41 4.62 27.77
CA LEU A 73 -4.22 3.25 27.26
C LEU A 73 -3.85 3.23 25.78
N ILE A 74 -4.50 4.08 24.97
CA ILE A 74 -4.32 4.13 23.51
C ILE A 74 -2.96 4.75 23.14
N HIS A 75 -2.63 5.88 23.75
CA HIS A 75 -1.41 6.63 23.46
C HIS A 75 -0.23 6.11 24.28
N GLN A 76 0.47 5.12 23.74
CA GLN A 76 1.70 4.59 24.32
C GLN A 76 2.89 4.94 23.42
N PRO A 77 4.11 5.08 23.98
CA PRO A 77 5.30 5.26 23.16
C PRO A 77 5.49 4.09 22.20
N LEU A 78 5.65 4.40 20.91
CA LEU A 78 5.84 3.43 19.84
C LEU A 78 7.17 3.69 19.12
N ASP A 79 7.83 2.61 18.68
CA ASP A 79 9.12 2.68 18.02
C ASP A 79 8.98 2.94 16.51
N PHE A 80 7.84 2.59 15.91
CA PHE A 80 7.59 2.72 14.47
C PHE A 80 6.10 2.76 14.12
N VAL A 81 5.80 3.22 12.91
CA VAL A 81 4.49 3.10 12.25
C VAL A 81 4.51 1.88 11.34
N GLY A 82 3.57 0.96 11.49
CA GLY A 82 3.29 -0.09 10.50
C GLY A 82 2.12 0.33 9.63
N GLN A 83 2.17 0.04 8.32
CA GLN A 83 1.07 0.37 7.42
C GLN A 83 0.95 -0.64 6.29
N ASN A 84 -0.27 -1.15 6.07
CA ASN A 84 -0.61 -1.94 4.90
C ASN A 84 -1.07 -1.00 3.79
N ILE A 85 -0.36 -0.99 2.65
CA ILE A 85 -0.68 -0.12 1.51
C ILE A 85 -0.68 -0.96 0.23
N TYR A 86 -1.82 -1.07 -0.44
CA TYR A 86 -1.96 -1.83 -1.69
C TYR A 86 -2.24 -0.94 -2.89
N ASN A 87 -3.12 0.04 -2.74
CA ASN A 87 -3.57 0.92 -3.82
C ASN A 87 -4.07 2.27 -3.28
N GLY A 88 -4.55 3.12 -4.17
CA GLY A 88 -5.08 4.42 -3.78
C GLY A 88 -5.91 5.10 -4.85
N TYR A 89 -6.37 6.30 -4.50
CA TYR A 89 -7.20 7.17 -5.34
C TYR A 89 -6.38 8.36 -5.82
N MET A 90 -6.52 8.71 -7.10
CA MET A 90 -5.87 9.87 -7.68
C MET A 90 -6.70 11.13 -7.36
N ILE A 91 -6.05 12.16 -6.83
CA ILE A 91 -6.67 13.42 -6.43
C ILE A 91 -5.97 14.58 -7.12
N ARG A 92 -6.75 15.54 -7.61
CA ARG A 92 -6.23 16.83 -8.05
C ARG A 92 -6.90 17.96 -7.25
N CYS A 93 -6.30 19.11 -7.27
CA CYS A 93 -6.92 20.35 -6.82
C CYS A 93 -7.86 20.88 -7.90
N GLY A 94 -9.14 21.00 -7.59
CA GLY A 94 -10.14 21.58 -8.49
C GLY A 94 -9.93 23.10 -8.70
N ALA A 95 -10.66 23.65 -9.65
CA ALA A 95 -10.58 25.08 -9.97
C ALA A 95 -11.04 26.00 -8.82
N ASP A 96 -11.86 25.50 -7.92
CA ASP A 96 -12.33 26.16 -6.70
C ASP A 96 -11.41 25.95 -5.48
N GLY A 97 -10.37 25.15 -5.65
CA GLY A 97 -9.42 24.81 -4.59
C GLY A 97 -9.80 23.54 -3.79
N ASP A 98 -10.94 22.94 -4.06
CA ASP A 98 -11.36 21.71 -3.38
C ASP A 98 -10.78 20.45 -4.08
N PRO A 99 -10.56 19.36 -3.32
CA PRO A 99 -10.09 18.11 -3.89
C PRO A 99 -11.11 17.46 -4.84
N GLU A 100 -10.64 17.02 -6.01
CA GLU A 100 -11.42 16.26 -6.98
C GLU A 100 -10.82 14.87 -7.19
N TYR A 101 -11.66 13.83 -7.19
CA TYR A 101 -11.27 12.49 -7.57
C TYR A 101 -11.09 12.40 -9.07
N VAL A 102 -9.94 11.86 -9.50
CA VAL A 102 -9.63 11.68 -10.92
C VAL A 102 -9.84 10.23 -11.31
N ASP A 103 -10.72 10.00 -12.26
CA ASP A 103 -10.94 8.68 -12.82
C ASP A 103 -9.71 8.18 -13.56
N ARG A 104 -9.40 6.92 -13.39
CA ARG A 104 -8.31 6.27 -14.13
C ARG A 104 -8.72 6.03 -15.58
N ALA A 105 -7.76 6.21 -16.48
CA ALA A 105 -7.99 5.94 -17.90
C ALA A 105 -8.46 4.48 -18.13
N PRO A 106 -9.38 4.24 -19.06
CA PRO A 106 -9.77 2.88 -19.43
C PRO A 106 -8.56 2.02 -19.82
N GLY A 107 -8.54 0.77 -19.39
CA GLY A 107 -7.44 -0.17 -19.69
C GLY A 107 -6.20 -0.05 -18.81
N THR A 108 -6.23 0.79 -17.77
CA THR A 108 -5.16 0.80 -16.76
C THR A 108 -5.08 -0.53 -16.01
N ALA A 109 -3.85 -0.92 -15.62
CA ALA A 109 -3.57 -2.19 -14.98
C ALA A 109 -4.36 -2.40 -13.68
N LYS A 110 -4.80 -3.65 -13.48
CA LYS A 110 -5.48 -4.12 -12.27
C LYS A 110 -4.90 -5.44 -11.83
N THR A 111 -5.00 -5.73 -10.54
CA THR A 111 -4.66 -7.02 -9.94
C THR A 111 -5.76 -8.07 -10.22
N GLY A 112 -5.53 -9.32 -9.85
CA GLY A 112 -6.53 -10.39 -9.95
C GLY A 112 -7.85 -10.08 -9.21
N THR A 113 -7.78 -9.44 -8.05
CA THR A 113 -8.93 -8.91 -7.29
C THR A 113 -9.60 -7.71 -7.94
N GLY A 114 -9.05 -7.18 -9.04
CA GLY A 114 -9.55 -5.97 -9.71
C GLY A 114 -9.09 -4.66 -9.08
N TRP A 115 -8.20 -4.69 -8.11
CA TRP A 115 -7.63 -3.46 -7.52
C TRP A 115 -6.74 -2.72 -8.51
N PRO A 116 -6.75 -1.38 -8.50
CA PRO A 116 -5.89 -0.61 -9.38
C PRO A 116 -4.41 -0.78 -8.98
N VAL A 117 -3.54 -0.87 -9.98
CA VAL A 117 -2.09 -0.81 -9.78
C VAL A 117 -1.69 0.66 -9.72
N THR A 118 -1.24 1.13 -8.56
CA THR A 118 -0.95 2.54 -8.26
C THR A 118 0.28 2.68 -7.37
N PRO A 119 1.49 2.49 -7.87
CA PRO A 119 2.72 2.59 -7.07
C PRO A 119 2.91 3.97 -6.44
N GLU A 120 2.35 5.03 -7.05
CA GLU A 120 2.31 6.38 -6.49
C GLU A 120 1.62 6.43 -5.12
N ALA A 121 0.59 5.60 -4.91
CA ALA A 121 -0.09 5.51 -3.63
C ALA A 121 0.87 5.04 -2.52
N LEU A 122 1.77 4.09 -2.81
CA LEU A 122 2.76 3.66 -1.83
C LEU A 122 3.75 4.78 -1.49
N TYR A 123 4.27 5.49 -2.50
CA TYR A 123 5.17 6.61 -2.26
C TYR A 123 4.52 7.73 -1.43
N TYR A 124 3.32 8.19 -1.83
CA TYR A 124 2.65 9.28 -1.12
C TYR A 124 2.09 8.85 0.24
N GLY A 125 1.69 7.60 0.40
CA GLY A 125 1.34 7.04 1.71
C GLY A 125 2.52 7.10 2.68
N ILE A 126 3.70 6.65 2.26
CA ILE A 126 4.95 6.76 3.03
C ILE A 126 5.24 8.23 3.38
N ARG A 127 5.18 9.12 2.39
CA ARG A 127 5.47 10.54 2.58
C ARG A 127 4.53 11.18 3.59
N PHE A 128 3.23 11.02 3.43
CA PHE A 128 2.24 11.65 4.29
C PHE A 128 2.26 11.12 5.73
N LEU A 129 2.45 9.81 5.90
CA LEU A 129 2.60 9.20 7.23
C LEU A 129 3.88 9.67 7.92
N THR A 130 5.00 9.74 7.19
CA THR A 130 6.27 10.26 7.72
C THR A 130 6.15 11.72 8.16
N GLU A 131 5.52 12.57 7.33
CA GLU A 131 5.29 13.98 7.65
C GLU A 131 4.39 14.19 8.86
N ARG A 132 3.39 13.30 9.07
CA ARG A 132 2.42 13.42 10.16
C ARG A 132 2.94 12.86 11.47
N TYR A 133 3.45 11.62 11.46
CA TYR A 133 3.78 10.90 12.70
C TYR A 133 5.26 10.96 13.08
N ARG A 134 6.14 11.26 12.14
CA ARG A 134 7.59 11.48 12.36
C ARG A 134 8.31 10.31 13.05
N LEU A 135 7.84 9.09 12.82
CA LEU A 135 8.42 7.84 13.29
C LEU A 135 8.96 7.03 12.11
N PRO A 136 9.90 6.11 12.34
CA PRO A 136 10.28 5.11 11.35
C PRO A 136 9.06 4.34 10.84
N LEU A 137 9.07 3.95 9.57
CA LEU A 137 7.94 3.30 8.91
C LEU A 137 8.29 1.90 8.42
N TYR A 138 7.46 0.92 8.75
CA TYR A 138 7.39 -0.36 8.08
C TYR A 138 6.19 -0.41 7.12
N ILE A 139 6.42 -0.82 5.88
CA ILE A 139 5.34 -1.32 5.04
C ILE A 139 5.08 -2.76 5.48
N THR A 140 4.01 -2.95 6.23
CA THR A 140 3.67 -4.23 6.85
C THR A 140 2.97 -5.17 5.91
N GLU A 141 2.33 -4.64 4.86
CA GLU A 141 1.83 -5.43 3.73
C GLU A 141 1.79 -4.59 2.45
N ASN A 142 2.22 -5.20 1.36
CA ASN A 142 1.98 -4.79 -0.02
C ASN A 142 2.14 -6.01 -0.93
N GLY A 143 1.31 -6.14 -1.94
CA GLY A 143 1.32 -7.27 -2.86
C GLY A 143 0.13 -7.23 -3.81
N MET A 144 0.02 -8.24 -4.66
CA MET A 144 -1.10 -8.41 -5.57
C MET A 144 -1.53 -9.86 -5.70
N SER A 145 -2.83 -10.07 -5.92
CA SER A 145 -3.31 -11.34 -6.46
C SER A 145 -3.16 -11.39 -7.96
N ASP A 146 -2.99 -12.60 -8.47
CA ASP A 146 -2.95 -12.87 -9.91
C ASP A 146 -3.63 -14.20 -10.24
N LEU A 147 -3.90 -14.42 -11.53
CA LEU A 147 -4.49 -15.66 -12.06
C LEU A 147 -3.40 -16.73 -12.28
N ASP A 148 -2.67 -17.03 -11.24
CA ASP A 148 -1.55 -17.97 -11.28
C ASP A 148 -2.01 -19.40 -11.62
N ASN A 149 -1.30 -20.06 -12.52
CA ASN A 149 -1.52 -21.45 -12.87
C ASN A 149 -0.20 -22.18 -13.13
N ILE A 150 -0.23 -23.51 -13.06
CA ILE A 150 0.94 -24.33 -13.39
C ILE A 150 1.03 -24.46 -14.90
N SER A 151 2.13 -24.04 -15.48
CA SER A 151 2.44 -24.14 -16.91
C SER A 151 2.84 -25.57 -17.32
N ALA A 152 2.96 -25.84 -18.62
CA ALA A 152 3.30 -27.16 -19.15
C ALA A 152 4.67 -27.69 -18.69
N ASP A 153 5.58 -26.82 -18.34
CA ASP A 153 6.91 -27.14 -17.76
C ASP A 153 6.86 -27.42 -16.25
N GLY A 154 5.70 -27.30 -15.63
CA GLY A 154 5.50 -27.51 -14.21
C GLY A 154 5.86 -26.34 -13.31
N GLN A 155 6.16 -25.17 -13.88
CA GLN A 155 6.45 -23.93 -13.18
C GLN A 155 5.24 -22.99 -13.15
N VAL A 156 5.34 -21.91 -12.38
CA VAL A 156 4.34 -20.82 -12.33
C VAL A 156 5.02 -19.52 -12.70
N HIS A 157 4.63 -18.99 -13.86
CA HIS A 157 5.18 -17.78 -14.45
C HIS A 157 4.26 -16.60 -14.17
N ASP A 158 4.59 -15.81 -13.15
CA ASP A 158 3.81 -14.69 -12.64
C ASP A 158 4.46 -13.33 -12.94
N ARG A 159 4.66 -13.07 -14.21
CA ARG A 159 5.35 -11.89 -14.73
C ARG A 159 4.70 -10.57 -14.30
N GLU A 160 3.39 -10.53 -14.24
CA GLU A 160 2.62 -9.36 -13.82
C GLU A 160 2.94 -8.99 -12.38
N ARG A 161 3.13 -9.99 -11.50
CA ARG A 161 3.56 -9.76 -10.11
C ARG A 161 4.96 -9.19 -10.03
N ILE A 162 5.89 -9.66 -10.89
CA ILE A 162 7.24 -9.08 -10.98
C ILE A 162 7.16 -7.60 -11.38
N THR A 163 6.36 -7.28 -12.41
CA THR A 163 6.18 -5.90 -12.87
C THR A 163 5.56 -5.01 -11.78
N PHE A 164 4.56 -5.52 -11.06
CA PHE A 164 3.97 -4.84 -9.92
C PHE A 164 5.01 -4.57 -8.82
N LEU A 165 5.72 -5.61 -8.39
CA LEU A 165 6.71 -5.48 -7.31
C LEU A 165 7.85 -4.54 -7.68
N ASP A 166 8.32 -4.57 -8.92
CA ASP A 166 9.37 -3.66 -9.41
C ASP A 166 8.94 -2.20 -9.31
N ALA A 167 7.71 -1.88 -9.73
CA ALA A 167 7.16 -0.53 -9.65
C ALA A 167 6.96 -0.06 -8.19
N TYR A 168 6.41 -0.92 -7.33
CA TYR A 168 6.14 -0.56 -5.94
C TYR A 168 7.41 -0.47 -5.10
N LEU A 169 8.37 -1.38 -5.27
CA LEU A 169 9.67 -1.28 -4.62
C LEU A 169 10.48 -0.09 -5.13
N GLY A 170 10.32 0.28 -6.39
CA GLY A 170 10.87 1.54 -6.93
C GLY A 170 10.31 2.77 -6.23
N ALA A 171 9.01 2.77 -5.90
CA ALA A 171 8.37 3.83 -5.12
C ALA A 171 8.91 3.90 -3.68
N VAL A 172 9.13 2.74 -3.03
CA VAL A 172 9.79 2.67 -1.72
C VAL A 172 11.22 3.20 -1.78
N GLN A 173 11.98 2.79 -2.79
CA GLN A 173 13.35 3.26 -2.97
C GLN A 173 13.42 4.78 -3.20
N ARG A 174 12.49 5.35 -3.98
CA ARG A 174 12.35 6.80 -4.13
C ARG A 174 12.16 7.47 -2.78
N ALA A 175 11.24 6.98 -1.96
CA ALA A 175 10.99 7.52 -0.63
C ALA A 175 12.24 7.49 0.27
N ILE A 176 12.97 6.38 0.27
CA ILE A 176 14.24 6.24 1.02
C ILE A 176 15.29 7.23 0.51
N ASN A 177 15.45 7.37 -0.80
CA ASN A 177 16.41 8.27 -1.41
C ASN A 177 16.10 9.75 -1.10
N GLU A 178 14.82 10.08 -0.88
CA GLU A 178 14.36 11.41 -0.44
C GLU A 178 14.43 11.58 1.09
N GLY A 179 15.00 10.63 1.82
CA GLY A 179 15.27 10.73 3.27
C GLY A 179 14.11 10.29 4.17
N MET A 180 13.06 9.65 3.63
CA MET A 180 11.99 9.11 4.47
C MET A 180 12.46 7.86 5.21
N PRO A 181 12.16 7.71 6.50
CA PRO A 181 12.71 6.67 7.35
C PRO A 181 11.98 5.33 7.19
N VAL A 182 11.93 4.81 5.98
CA VAL A 182 11.39 3.45 5.74
C VAL A 182 12.45 2.44 6.15
N ILE A 183 12.13 1.62 7.14
CA ILE A 183 13.06 0.65 7.75
C ILE A 183 12.73 -0.80 7.42
N GLY A 184 11.64 -1.07 6.71
CA GLY A 184 11.30 -2.41 6.25
C GLY A 184 10.09 -2.46 5.33
N TYR A 185 10.02 -3.56 4.58
CA TYR A 185 8.94 -3.86 3.66
C TYR A 185 8.64 -5.36 3.73
N PHE A 186 7.36 -5.69 3.92
CA PHE A 186 6.85 -7.04 3.95
C PHE A 186 5.88 -7.26 2.79
N LEU A 187 6.22 -8.24 1.97
CA LEU A 187 5.37 -8.63 0.86
C LEU A 187 4.19 -9.48 1.37
N TRP A 188 2.98 -9.12 0.99
CA TRP A 188 1.84 -9.99 1.11
C TRP A 188 1.64 -10.79 -0.18
N THR A 189 1.91 -12.14 -0.25
CA THR A 189 2.24 -12.96 0.91
C THR A 189 3.25 -14.03 0.49
N PHE A 190 3.80 -14.77 1.44
CA PHE A 190 4.80 -15.81 1.12
C PHE A 190 4.18 -17.01 0.40
N LEU A 191 3.06 -17.55 0.91
CA LEU A 191 2.35 -18.70 0.33
C LEU A 191 0.95 -18.28 -0.09
N ASP A 192 0.44 -18.84 -1.19
CA ASP A 192 -1.01 -18.76 -1.44
C ASP A 192 -1.78 -19.30 -0.24
N ASN A 193 -2.80 -18.58 0.21
CA ASN A 193 -3.54 -18.90 1.42
C ASN A 193 -5.02 -18.53 1.30
N PHE A 194 -5.74 -18.61 2.42
CA PHE A 194 -7.12 -18.18 2.53
C PHE A 194 -7.22 -16.66 2.61
N GLU A 195 -7.77 -16.04 1.56
CA GLU A 195 -7.89 -14.58 1.42
C GLU A 195 -9.27 -14.09 1.89
N TRP A 196 -9.52 -14.14 3.18
CA TRP A 196 -10.75 -13.62 3.82
C TRP A 196 -12.03 -13.97 3.06
N ALA A 197 -12.81 -12.99 2.64
CA ALA A 197 -14.07 -13.17 1.91
C ALA A 197 -13.89 -13.80 0.51
N GLU A 198 -12.69 -13.72 -0.07
CA GLU A 198 -12.35 -14.29 -1.37
C GLU A 198 -12.03 -15.80 -1.29
N GLY A 199 -11.84 -16.32 -0.09
CA GLY A 199 -11.50 -17.73 0.12
C GLY A 199 -10.15 -18.10 -0.49
N TYR A 200 -10.10 -19.21 -1.24
CA TYR A 200 -8.88 -19.73 -1.87
C TYR A 200 -8.75 -19.37 -3.36
N LYS A 201 -9.62 -18.53 -3.90
CA LYS A 201 -9.57 -18.20 -5.34
C LYS A 201 -8.46 -17.20 -5.67
N GLU A 202 -8.17 -16.28 -4.77
CA GLU A 202 -7.14 -15.26 -4.98
C GLU A 202 -5.76 -15.77 -4.56
N ARG A 203 -4.74 -15.47 -5.37
CA ARG A 203 -3.40 -15.98 -5.17
C ARG A 203 -2.42 -14.82 -5.02
N PHE A 204 -2.08 -14.51 -3.78
CA PHE A 204 -1.13 -13.46 -3.44
C PHE A 204 0.31 -13.97 -3.23
N GLY A 205 0.48 -15.29 -3.08
CA GLY A 205 1.75 -15.88 -2.68
C GLY A 205 2.89 -15.69 -3.69
N LEU A 206 4.10 -15.61 -3.19
CA LEU A 206 5.32 -15.88 -3.97
C LEU A 206 5.47 -17.38 -4.27
N VAL A 207 4.83 -18.22 -3.46
CA VAL A 207 4.82 -19.67 -3.64
C VAL A 207 3.39 -20.12 -3.92
N TYR A 208 3.20 -20.74 -5.06
CA TYR A 208 1.95 -21.38 -5.44
C TYR A 208 1.71 -22.61 -4.55
N VAL A 209 0.48 -22.73 -4.03
CA VAL A 209 0.03 -23.90 -3.28
C VAL A 209 -1.05 -24.63 -4.10
N ASP A 210 -0.75 -25.86 -4.49
CA ASP A 210 -1.80 -26.76 -4.95
C ASP A 210 -2.63 -27.22 -3.74
N TYR A 211 -3.79 -26.65 -3.57
CA TYR A 211 -4.63 -26.91 -2.39
C TYR A 211 -5.08 -28.37 -2.27
N THR A 212 -5.10 -29.12 -3.37
CA THR A 212 -5.49 -30.52 -3.39
C THR A 212 -4.36 -31.43 -2.88
N THR A 213 -3.16 -31.23 -3.41
CA THR A 213 -2.00 -32.10 -3.12
C THR A 213 -1.07 -31.52 -2.06
N GLN A 214 -1.27 -30.25 -1.72
CA GLN A 214 -0.39 -29.49 -0.82
C GLN A 214 1.04 -29.29 -1.37
N ARG A 215 1.24 -29.52 -2.67
CA ARG A 215 2.52 -29.20 -3.34
C ARG A 215 2.75 -27.71 -3.35
N ARG A 216 3.99 -27.29 -3.08
CA ARG A 216 4.45 -25.90 -3.14
C ARG A 216 5.38 -25.73 -4.32
N ILE A 217 5.15 -24.67 -5.12
CA ILE A 217 5.96 -24.34 -6.28
C ILE A 217 6.34 -22.87 -6.15
N ALA A 218 7.64 -22.57 -6.03
CA ALA A 218 8.09 -21.18 -6.05
C ALA A 218 7.79 -20.58 -7.42
N LYS A 219 7.13 -19.41 -7.44
CA LYS A 219 6.81 -18.68 -8.67
C LYS A 219 8.04 -17.90 -9.15
N ASP A 220 8.02 -17.42 -10.38
CA ASP A 220 9.12 -16.60 -10.93
C ASP A 220 9.40 -15.37 -10.07
N SER A 221 8.34 -14.74 -9.52
CA SER A 221 8.44 -13.62 -8.60
C SER A 221 9.23 -13.94 -7.33
N ALA A 222 9.18 -15.18 -6.82
CA ALA A 222 9.96 -15.59 -5.65
C ALA A 222 11.46 -15.54 -5.92
N TYR A 223 11.90 -16.01 -7.07
CA TYR A 223 13.29 -15.97 -7.48
C TYR A 223 13.75 -14.54 -7.76
N TRP A 224 12.92 -13.75 -8.44
CA TRP A 224 13.20 -12.35 -8.71
C TRP A 224 13.31 -11.54 -7.41
N TYR A 225 12.36 -11.68 -6.48
CA TYR A 225 12.37 -10.96 -5.21
C TYR A 225 13.56 -11.35 -4.32
N ARG A 226 13.96 -12.63 -4.34
CA ARG A 226 15.21 -13.06 -3.69
C ARG A 226 16.42 -12.29 -4.21
N GLU A 227 16.52 -12.08 -5.54
CA GLU A 227 17.64 -11.32 -6.11
C GLU A 227 17.55 -9.82 -5.77
N VAL A 228 16.35 -9.25 -5.70
CA VAL A 228 16.15 -7.87 -5.21
C VAL A 228 16.70 -7.73 -3.78
N MET A 229 16.34 -8.64 -2.89
CA MET A 229 16.86 -8.63 -1.51
C MET A 229 18.38 -8.81 -1.46
N ARG A 230 18.93 -9.74 -2.24
CA ARG A 230 20.38 -10.01 -2.30
C ARG A 230 21.18 -8.81 -2.79
N MET A 231 20.62 -8.06 -3.72
CA MET A 231 21.22 -6.86 -4.31
C MET A 231 20.82 -5.56 -3.63
N ASN A 232 20.06 -5.65 -2.53
CA ASN A 232 19.54 -4.47 -1.82
C ASN A 232 18.83 -3.47 -2.75
N GLY A 233 18.07 -3.98 -3.73
CA GLY A 233 17.29 -3.17 -4.68
C GLY A 233 18.08 -2.57 -5.85
N GLU A 234 19.38 -2.80 -5.98
CA GLU A 234 20.19 -2.24 -7.07
C GLU A 234 19.71 -2.67 -8.46
N ASN A 235 19.04 -3.83 -8.55
CA ASN A 235 18.50 -4.39 -9.80
C ASN A 235 17.07 -3.93 -10.12
N LEU A 236 16.46 -3.05 -9.33
CA LEU A 236 15.17 -2.47 -9.67
C LEU A 236 15.26 -1.62 -10.94
N SER A 237 14.20 -1.62 -11.75
CA SER A 237 14.19 -0.93 -13.04
C SER A 237 14.38 0.59 -12.93
N CYS A 238 13.95 1.20 -11.84
CA CYS A 238 14.17 2.62 -11.57
C CYS A 238 15.65 3.02 -11.46
N ASN A 239 16.54 2.05 -11.18
CA ASN A 239 17.99 2.25 -11.12
C ASN A 239 18.69 1.98 -12.47
N GLN A 240 17.98 1.44 -13.46
CA GLN A 240 18.55 1.09 -14.75
C GLN A 240 18.28 2.23 -15.75
N PRO A 241 19.30 2.81 -16.41
CA PRO A 241 19.07 3.72 -17.52
C PRO A 241 18.39 2.92 -18.65
N TYR A 242 17.13 3.23 -18.91
CA TYR A 242 16.27 2.71 -19.98
C TYR A 242 16.85 1.50 -20.73
N LYS A 243 16.97 0.37 -20.09
CA LYS A 243 17.12 -0.91 -20.77
C LYS A 243 15.77 -1.57 -20.72
N GLN A 244 15.23 -1.87 -21.91
CA GLN A 244 14.18 -2.86 -22.08
C GLN A 244 14.34 -3.94 -21.01
N ILE A 245 13.26 -4.28 -20.31
CA ILE A 245 13.23 -5.46 -19.45
C ILE A 245 13.58 -6.64 -20.38
N LEU A 246 14.87 -6.93 -20.49
CA LEU A 246 15.34 -8.11 -21.18
C LEU A 246 14.94 -9.27 -20.27
N PHE A 247 13.87 -9.94 -20.69
CA PHE A 247 13.52 -11.23 -20.14
C PHE A 247 14.75 -12.10 -20.25
N MET A 248 15.22 -12.63 -19.15
CA MET A 248 16.24 -13.65 -19.16
C MET A 248 15.65 -14.81 -19.97
N GLU A 249 16.21 -15.05 -21.15
CA GLU A 249 15.93 -16.28 -21.87
C GLU A 249 16.39 -17.47 -21.00
N PRO A 250 15.67 -18.60 -21.07
CA PRO A 250 15.87 -19.76 -20.20
C PRO A 250 17.27 -20.36 -20.29
#